data_8e4e0edd9e3b084a783c53153790973e
#
_entry.id   8e4e0edd9e3b084a783c53153790973e
#
_cell.length_a   1.000
_cell.length_b   1.000
_cell.length_c   1.000
_cell.angle_alpha   90.00
_cell.angle_beta   90.00
_cell.angle_gamma   90.00
#
_symmetry.space_group_name_H-M   'P 1'
#
loop_
_entity.id
_entity.type
_entity.pdbx_description
1 polymer ?
#
loop_
_entity_poly.entity_id
_entity_poly.type
_entity_poly.pdbx_seq_one_letter_code
_entity_poly.pdbx_strand_id
1 'polypeptide(L)'
;VKEAAEINKLTKEWDVDYVAYEGGIYSSEWFWAKALHILREDEEVRKAAYSIVEHCEWLPAILTGATSSKDIVRSRCAGGHKAMWHPRWGGLPSEEFLTTLDPLLAGFRDRLFTDTETAEKPVGKLCPEWAARLGLSTDVVVAGGAYDCHMGAVGAGITPHTLVSVFGTSTC
;
A
#
# COMPACT_ATOMS: atom_id res chain seq x y z
N VAL A 1 7.28 10.17 -12.82
CA VAL A 1 6.90 9.83 -14.20
C VAL A 1 7.90 8.84 -14.81
N LYS A 2 9.20 9.06 -14.65
CA LYS A 2 10.26 8.19 -15.19
C LYS A 2 10.15 6.77 -14.60
N GLU A 3 10.06 6.65 -13.31
CA GLU A 3 10.00 5.39 -12.56
C GLU A 3 8.80 4.52 -13.02
N ALA A 4 7.63 5.14 -13.17
CA ALA A 4 6.45 4.43 -13.67
C ALA A 4 6.63 3.91 -15.11
N ALA A 5 7.31 4.67 -15.96
CA ALA A 5 7.60 4.23 -17.33
C ALA A 5 8.56 3.02 -17.34
N GLU A 6 9.56 3.01 -16.45
CA GLU A 6 10.49 1.89 -16.28
C GLU A 6 9.76 0.64 -15.74
N ILE A 7 8.89 0.81 -14.74
CA ILE A 7 8.04 -0.28 -14.21
C ILE A 7 7.17 -0.86 -15.31
N ASN A 8 6.46 -0.02 -16.05
CA ASN A 8 5.59 -0.46 -17.15
C ASN A 8 6.35 -1.19 -18.26
N LYS A 9 7.57 -0.73 -18.57
CA LYS A 9 8.41 -1.40 -19.55
C LYS A 9 8.82 -2.79 -19.08
N LEU A 10 9.36 -2.88 -17.85
CA LEU A 10 9.83 -4.13 -17.28
C LEU A 10 8.68 -5.15 -17.13
N THR A 11 7.51 -4.71 -16.65
CA THR A 11 6.35 -5.60 -16.48
C THR A 11 5.90 -6.23 -17.79
N LYS A 12 6.00 -5.52 -18.92
CA LYS A 12 5.66 -6.07 -20.25
C LYS A 12 6.64 -7.14 -20.74
N GLU A 13 7.86 -7.10 -20.24
CA GLU A 13 8.95 -8.02 -20.60
C GLU A 13 9.08 -9.17 -19.58
N TRP A 14 8.28 -9.14 -18.49
CA TRP A 14 8.35 -10.09 -17.37
C TRP A 14 7.34 -11.23 -17.51
N ASP A 15 7.66 -12.39 -16.96
CA ASP A 15 6.80 -13.58 -17.03
C ASP A 15 5.48 -13.43 -16.25
N VAL A 16 5.45 -12.54 -15.24
CA VAL A 16 4.28 -12.23 -14.43
C VAL A 16 3.79 -10.81 -14.75
N ASP A 17 2.56 -10.69 -15.20
CA ASP A 17 1.92 -9.39 -15.38
C ASP A 17 1.45 -8.82 -14.03
N TYR A 18 2.35 -8.13 -13.33
CA TYR A 18 2.07 -7.55 -12.01
C TYR A 18 1.02 -6.42 -12.03
N VAL A 19 0.71 -5.84 -13.19
CA VAL A 19 -0.31 -4.78 -13.34
C VAL A 19 -1.66 -5.29 -13.85
N ALA A 20 -1.82 -6.59 -14.03
CA ALA A 20 -3.05 -7.20 -14.55
C ALA A 20 -4.31 -6.81 -13.75
N TYR A 21 -4.18 -6.56 -12.46
CA TYR A 21 -5.28 -6.17 -11.57
C TYR A 21 -5.28 -4.69 -11.18
N GLU A 22 -4.40 -3.91 -11.79
CA GLU A 22 -4.24 -2.47 -11.56
C GLU A 22 -4.58 -1.64 -12.82
N GLY A 23 -5.38 -2.20 -13.71
CA GLY A 23 -5.78 -1.56 -14.97
C GLY A 23 -4.75 -1.68 -16.10
N GLY A 24 -3.74 -2.52 -15.98
CA GLY A 24 -2.75 -2.83 -17.03
C GLY A 24 -1.68 -1.76 -17.22
N ILE A 25 -1.65 -0.72 -16.38
CA ILE A 25 -0.67 0.37 -16.43
C ILE A 25 -0.33 0.84 -15.03
N TYR A 26 0.96 0.96 -14.72
CA TYR A 26 1.44 1.46 -13.44
C TYR A 26 1.55 2.98 -13.43
N SER A 27 1.01 3.64 -12.41
CA SER A 27 1.00 5.09 -12.28
C SER A 27 2.23 5.61 -11.52
N SER A 28 2.67 6.83 -11.85
CA SER A 28 3.69 7.56 -11.08
C SER A 28 3.26 7.90 -9.64
N GLU A 29 1.96 7.85 -9.37
CA GLU A 29 1.39 8.13 -8.05
C GLU A 29 1.40 6.91 -7.12
N TRP A 30 1.84 5.76 -7.59
CA TRP A 30 1.74 4.52 -6.86
C TRP A 30 3.03 4.14 -6.14
N PHE A 31 2.91 3.14 -5.27
CA PHE A 31 3.86 2.74 -4.25
C PHE A 31 5.31 2.61 -4.74
N TRP A 32 5.56 1.76 -5.75
CA TRP A 32 6.92 1.50 -6.21
C TRP A 32 7.54 2.68 -6.97
N ALA A 33 6.73 3.41 -7.74
CA ALA A 33 7.21 4.58 -8.47
C ALA A 33 7.62 5.69 -7.50
N LYS A 34 6.83 5.97 -6.46
CA LYS A 34 7.17 6.95 -5.41
C LYS A 34 8.35 6.51 -4.57
N ALA A 35 8.36 5.25 -4.15
CA ALA A 35 9.46 4.68 -3.38
C ALA A 35 10.79 4.82 -4.12
N LEU A 36 10.83 4.38 -5.37
CA LEU A 36 12.03 4.43 -6.19
C LEU A 36 12.47 5.86 -6.47
N HIS A 37 11.53 6.77 -6.74
CA HIS A 37 11.82 8.18 -6.93
C HIS A 37 12.52 8.77 -5.69
N ILE A 38 11.95 8.60 -4.50
CA ILE A 38 12.53 9.11 -3.26
C ILE A 38 13.90 8.49 -2.98
N LEU A 39 14.05 7.18 -3.17
CA LEU A 39 15.33 6.50 -2.97
C LEU A 39 16.41 6.97 -3.95
N ARG A 40 16.05 7.42 -5.15
CA ARG A 40 16.99 7.97 -6.13
C ARG A 40 17.39 9.41 -5.82
N GLU A 41 16.41 10.24 -5.46
CA GLU A 41 16.60 11.70 -5.34
C GLU A 41 17.08 12.12 -3.94
N ASP A 42 16.78 11.35 -2.89
CA ASP A 42 17.10 11.72 -1.51
C ASP A 42 18.07 10.71 -0.90
N GLU A 43 19.34 11.12 -0.77
CA GLU A 43 20.39 10.28 -0.21
C GLU A 43 20.21 10.02 1.28
N GLU A 44 19.69 10.97 2.05
CA GLU A 44 19.47 10.83 3.48
C GLU A 44 18.35 9.84 3.74
N VAL A 45 17.23 9.96 3.03
CA VAL A 45 16.13 8.99 3.09
C VAL A 45 16.60 7.61 2.64
N ARG A 46 17.34 7.52 1.55
CA ARG A 46 17.88 6.24 1.05
C ARG A 46 18.72 5.52 2.11
N LYS A 47 19.56 6.23 2.86
CA LYS A 47 20.39 5.66 3.92
C LYS A 47 19.58 5.24 5.15
N ALA A 48 18.51 5.97 5.47
CA ALA A 48 17.71 5.77 6.68
C ALA A 48 16.51 4.85 6.47
N ALA A 49 16.00 4.71 5.23
CA ALA A 49 14.77 3.98 4.94
C ALA A 49 14.90 2.49 5.24
N TYR A 50 14.17 2.04 6.24
CA TYR A 50 14.05 0.63 6.58
C TYR A 50 12.88 -0.03 5.84
N SER A 51 11.73 0.63 5.81
CA SER A 51 10.49 0.12 5.20
C SER A 51 9.69 1.26 4.59
N ILE A 52 8.64 0.92 3.87
CA ILE A 52 7.73 1.85 3.21
C ILE A 52 6.32 1.53 3.69
N VAL A 53 5.55 2.56 4.03
CA VAL A 53 4.21 2.42 4.60
C VAL A 53 3.28 3.41 3.92
N GLU A 54 2.11 2.95 3.51
CA GLU A 54 1.05 3.83 3.02
C GLU A 54 0.41 4.61 4.17
N HIS A 55 -0.03 5.83 3.91
CA HIS A 55 -0.64 6.68 4.93
C HIS A 55 -1.86 6.04 5.59
N CYS A 56 -2.68 5.34 4.82
CA CYS A 56 -3.87 4.64 5.32
C CYS A 56 -3.53 3.46 6.26
N GLU A 57 -2.31 2.96 6.24
CA GLU A 57 -1.80 1.93 7.15
C GLU A 57 -1.11 2.55 8.37
N TRP A 58 -0.36 3.63 8.13
CA TRP A 58 0.40 4.32 9.17
C TRP A 58 -0.49 4.93 10.25
N LEU A 59 -1.58 5.61 9.87
CA LEU A 59 -2.48 6.24 10.83
C LEU A 59 -3.13 5.22 11.79
N PRO A 60 -3.77 4.13 11.34
CA PRO A 60 -4.25 3.08 12.24
C PRO A 60 -3.15 2.47 13.12
N ALA A 61 -1.95 2.27 12.58
CA ALA A 61 -0.81 1.74 13.33
C ALA A 61 -0.42 2.64 14.51
N ILE A 62 -0.34 3.96 14.30
CA ILE A 62 -0.09 4.92 15.38
C ILE A 62 -1.19 4.87 16.42
N LEU A 63 -2.46 4.87 16.01
CA LEU A 63 -3.60 4.85 16.92
C LEU A 63 -3.65 3.59 17.78
N THR A 64 -3.14 2.48 17.27
CA THR A 64 -3.07 1.21 18.01
C THR A 64 -1.76 0.99 18.76
N GLY A 65 -0.79 1.93 18.64
CA GLY A 65 0.48 1.88 19.36
C GLY A 65 1.52 0.97 18.75
N ALA A 66 1.50 0.76 17.44
CA ALA A 66 2.55 0.03 16.73
C ALA A 66 3.90 0.72 16.90
N THR A 67 4.94 -0.04 17.23
CA THR A 67 6.29 0.45 17.48
C THR A 67 7.30 0.05 16.40
N SER A 68 6.89 -0.83 15.50
CA SER A 68 7.71 -1.35 14.41
C SER A 68 6.89 -1.43 13.11
N SER A 69 7.54 -1.33 11.98
CA SER A 69 6.90 -1.57 10.67
C SER A 69 6.35 -2.99 10.52
N LYS A 70 6.83 -3.93 11.33
CA LYS A 70 6.35 -5.32 11.39
C LYS A 70 5.01 -5.47 12.12
N ASP A 71 4.68 -4.52 12.99
CA ASP A 71 3.41 -4.51 13.73
C ASP A 71 2.26 -3.88 12.94
N ILE A 72 2.56 -3.31 11.77
CA ILE A 72 1.58 -2.61 10.94
C ILE A 72 0.73 -3.62 10.18
N VAL A 73 -0.57 -3.61 10.44
CA VAL A 73 -1.54 -4.34 9.63
C VAL A 73 -1.65 -3.66 8.26
N ARG A 74 -1.33 -4.42 7.23
CA ARG A 74 -1.27 -3.91 5.86
C ARG A 74 -2.60 -4.01 5.15
N SER A 75 -2.99 -2.94 4.50
CA SER A 75 -4.25 -2.82 3.78
C SER A 75 -4.21 -3.61 2.47
N ARG A 76 -5.16 -4.52 2.26
CA ARG A 76 -5.36 -5.18 0.97
C ARG A 76 -5.73 -4.19 -0.13
N CYS A 77 -6.49 -3.17 0.21
CA CYS A 77 -6.84 -2.09 -0.69
C CYS A 77 -5.58 -1.38 -1.21
N ALA A 78 -4.67 -1.00 -0.31
CA ALA A 78 -3.43 -0.32 -0.67
C ALA A 78 -2.43 -1.26 -1.38
N GLY A 79 -2.22 -2.44 -0.82
CA GLY A 79 -1.30 -3.43 -1.37
C GLY A 79 -1.70 -3.89 -2.76
N GLY A 80 -2.96 -4.23 -2.95
CA GLY A 80 -3.49 -4.73 -4.23
C GLY A 80 -3.66 -3.66 -5.30
N HIS A 81 -3.88 -2.39 -4.91
CA HIS A 81 -4.05 -1.31 -5.89
C HIS A 81 -2.75 -0.64 -6.30
N LYS A 82 -1.78 -0.47 -5.37
CA LYS A 82 -0.59 0.34 -5.66
C LYS A 82 0.73 -0.41 -5.52
N ALA A 83 0.77 -1.48 -4.72
CA ALA A 83 2.01 -2.20 -4.47
C ALA A 83 2.16 -3.50 -5.26
N MET A 84 1.30 -3.74 -6.24
CA MET A 84 1.30 -4.97 -7.05
C MET A 84 1.15 -6.24 -6.21
N TRP A 85 0.51 -6.14 -5.04
CA TRP A 85 0.31 -7.29 -4.18
C TRP A 85 -0.89 -8.11 -4.65
N HIS A 86 -0.68 -9.42 -4.85
CA HIS A 86 -1.79 -10.31 -5.14
C HIS A 86 -1.44 -11.76 -4.74
N PRO A 87 -2.39 -12.55 -4.20
CA PRO A 87 -2.14 -13.93 -3.79
C PRO A 87 -1.75 -14.86 -4.95
N ARG A 88 -2.12 -14.53 -6.19
CA ARG A 88 -1.82 -15.33 -7.37
C ARG A 88 -0.31 -15.51 -7.62
N TRP A 89 0.49 -14.54 -7.23
CA TRP A 89 1.97 -14.60 -7.32
C TRP A 89 2.65 -14.55 -5.95
N GLY A 90 1.88 -14.88 -4.88
CA GLY A 90 2.42 -15.03 -3.55
C GLY A 90 2.75 -13.74 -2.82
N GLY A 91 2.04 -12.65 -3.12
CA GLY A 91 2.19 -11.37 -2.43
C GLY A 91 2.73 -10.24 -3.30
N LEU A 92 3.75 -9.52 -2.83
CA LEU A 92 4.45 -8.47 -3.58
C LEU A 92 5.23 -9.05 -4.76
N PRO A 93 5.63 -8.22 -5.75
CA PRO A 93 6.53 -8.63 -6.82
C PRO A 93 7.78 -9.34 -6.29
N SER A 94 8.34 -10.23 -7.10
CA SER A 94 9.54 -10.98 -6.71
C SER A 94 10.72 -10.06 -6.44
N GLU A 95 11.63 -10.50 -5.58
CA GLU A 95 12.89 -9.79 -5.32
C GLU A 95 13.70 -9.60 -6.62
N GLU A 96 13.65 -10.60 -7.52
CA GLU A 96 14.32 -10.54 -8.81
C GLU A 96 13.73 -9.43 -9.71
N PHE A 97 12.40 -9.30 -9.76
CA PHE A 97 11.74 -8.20 -10.48
C PHE A 97 12.16 -6.84 -9.92
N LEU A 98 12.10 -6.68 -8.61
CA LEU A 98 12.43 -5.42 -7.94
C LEU A 98 13.91 -5.03 -8.13
N THR A 99 14.82 -5.96 -7.99
CA THR A 99 16.25 -5.69 -8.19
C THR A 99 16.63 -5.48 -9.65
N THR A 100 15.92 -6.11 -10.58
CA THR A 100 16.08 -5.85 -12.02
C THR A 100 15.56 -4.46 -12.38
N LEU A 101 14.47 -4.00 -11.73
CA LEU A 101 13.98 -2.64 -11.90
C LEU A 101 15.00 -1.62 -11.42
N ASP A 102 15.51 -1.78 -10.20
CA ASP A 102 16.59 -0.95 -9.65
C ASP A 102 17.27 -1.65 -8.45
N PRO A 103 18.61 -1.72 -8.42
CA PRO A 103 19.34 -2.28 -7.27
C PRO A 103 19.04 -1.60 -5.93
N LEU A 104 18.56 -0.35 -5.92
CA LEU A 104 18.13 0.35 -4.69
C LEU A 104 16.94 -0.33 -3.99
N LEU A 105 16.19 -1.16 -4.69
CA LEU A 105 15.07 -1.92 -4.12
C LEU A 105 15.50 -3.25 -3.50
N ALA A 106 16.78 -3.63 -3.60
CA ALA A 106 17.28 -4.88 -3.04
C ALA A 106 16.99 -4.99 -1.54
N GLY A 107 16.38 -6.10 -1.13
CA GLY A 107 16.03 -6.41 0.25
C GLY A 107 14.85 -5.60 0.82
N PHE A 108 14.22 -4.70 0.04
CA PHE A 108 13.01 -4.01 0.52
C PHE A 108 11.85 -4.97 0.68
N ARG A 109 11.69 -5.94 -0.23
CA ARG A 109 10.61 -6.91 -0.18
C ARG A 109 10.50 -7.62 1.17
N ASP A 110 11.63 -8.05 1.72
CA ASP A 110 11.69 -8.77 3.00
C ASP A 110 11.42 -7.87 4.23
N ARG A 111 11.49 -6.57 4.06
CA ARG A 111 11.21 -5.55 5.08
C ARG A 111 9.81 -4.97 4.99
N LEU A 112 9.04 -5.37 3.98
CA LEU A 112 7.67 -4.92 3.77
C LEU A 112 6.68 -5.89 4.40
N PHE A 113 5.88 -6.56 3.61
CA PHE A 113 4.80 -7.42 4.08
C PHE A 113 4.56 -8.60 3.13
N THR A 114 4.06 -9.68 3.68
CA THR A 114 3.59 -10.84 2.91
C THR A 114 2.08 -10.85 2.80
N ASP A 115 1.40 -10.52 3.90
CA ASP A 115 -0.04 -10.62 4.05
C ASP A 115 -0.70 -9.25 4.13
N THR A 116 -1.97 -9.21 3.78
CA THR A 116 -2.80 -8.00 3.83
C THR A 116 -4.16 -8.33 4.40
N GLU A 117 -4.81 -7.32 5.03
CA GLU A 117 -6.15 -7.45 5.58
C GLU A 117 -7.12 -6.48 4.91
N THR A 118 -8.36 -6.87 4.86
CA THR A 118 -9.48 -6.06 4.36
C THR A 118 -9.95 -5.06 5.43
N ALA A 119 -10.53 -3.94 5.02
CA ALA A 119 -10.83 -2.82 5.92
C ALA A 119 -11.93 -3.13 6.96
N GLU A 120 -12.75 -4.15 6.75
CA GLU A 120 -13.73 -4.60 7.75
C GLU A 120 -13.12 -5.30 8.96
N LYS A 121 -11.85 -5.72 8.87
CA LYS A 121 -11.16 -6.30 10.01
C LYS A 121 -10.55 -5.22 10.90
N PRO A 122 -10.73 -5.29 12.22
CA PRO A 122 -10.08 -4.38 13.14
C PRO A 122 -8.57 -4.51 13.09
N VAL A 123 -7.86 -3.38 13.07
CA VAL A 123 -6.40 -3.35 13.26
C VAL A 123 -6.05 -3.59 14.72
N GLY A 124 -6.87 -3.07 15.63
CA GLY A 124 -6.70 -3.21 17.06
C GLY A 124 -7.62 -2.29 17.85
N LYS A 125 -7.27 -2.07 19.10
CA LYS A 125 -7.92 -1.08 19.97
C LYS A 125 -7.03 0.17 20.10
N LEU A 126 -7.65 1.29 20.44
CA LEU A 126 -6.95 2.55 20.67
C LEU A 126 -5.93 2.39 21.82
N CYS A 127 -4.69 2.78 21.58
CA CYS A 127 -3.67 2.70 22.61
C CYS A 127 -3.88 3.76 23.71
N PRO A 128 -3.34 3.56 24.92
CA PRO A 128 -3.57 4.46 26.05
C PRO A 128 -3.19 5.92 25.78
N GLU A 129 -2.12 6.15 25.03
CA GLU A 129 -1.67 7.50 24.67
C GLU A 129 -2.74 8.23 23.85
N TRP A 130 -3.21 7.62 22.79
CA TRP A 130 -4.21 8.25 21.92
C TRP A 130 -5.60 8.29 22.56
N ALA A 131 -5.95 7.30 23.38
CA ALA A 131 -7.17 7.34 24.19
C ALA A 131 -7.20 8.58 25.08
N ALA A 132 -6.11 8.84 25.80
CA ALA A 132 -5.99 10.03 26.66
C ALA A 132 -6.02 11.34 25.85
N ARG A 133 -5.29 11.42 24.73
CA ARG A 133 -5.25 12.62 23.86
C ARG A 133 -6.59 12.98 23.25
N LEU A 134 -7.38 11.98 22.90
CA LEU A 134 -8.68 12.14 22.25
C LEU A 134 -9.87 12.18 23.24
N GLY A 135 -9.63 11.89 24.51
CA GLY A 135 -10.69 11.78 25.52
C GLY A 135 -11.60 10.57 25.29
N LEU A 136 -11.07 9.48 24.73
CA LEU A 136 -11.81 8.28 24.39
C LEU A 136 -11.38 7.09 25.28
N SER A 137 -12.21 6.03 25.26
CA SER A 137 -11.87 4.76 25.93
C SER A 137 -10.83 3.99 25.10
N THR A 138 -9.96 3.23 25.79
CA THR A 138 -9.09 2.23 25.17
C THR A 138 -9.84 1.05 24.56
N ASP A 139 -11.16 0.96 24.76
CA ASP A 139 -12.00 -0.06 24.11
C ASP A 139 -12.46 0.32 22.70
N VAL A 140 -12.19 1.56 22.28
CA VAL A 140 -12.49 2.00 20.91
C VAL A 140 -11.72 1.15 19.91
N VAL A 141 -12.45 0.57 18.97
CA VAL A 141 -11.89 -0.26 17.90
C VAL A 141 -11.40 0.62 16.76
N VAL A 142 -10.19 0.34 16.28
CA VAL A 142 -9.58 1.01 15.12
C VAL A 142 -9.74 0.09 13.90
N ALA A 143 -10.46 0.58 12.90
CA ALA A 143 -10.66 -0.13 11.64
C ALA A 143 -9.40 -0.09 10.75
N GLY A 144 -9.31 -1.02 9.82
CA GLY A 144 -8.29 -1.00 8.77
C GLY A 144 -8.45 0.20 7.83
N GLY A 145 -7.33 0.75 7.38
CA GLY A 145 -7.33 1.83 6.41
C GLY A 145 -7.57 1.35 4.98
N ALA A 146 -8.15 2.23 4.17
CA ALA A 146 -8.37 1.99 2.75
C ALA A 146 -8.33 3.32 1.99
N TYR A 147 -8.34 3.28 0.67
CA TYR A 147 -8.44 4.49 -0.15
C TYR A 147 -9.88 4.99 -0.21
N ASP A 148 -10.04 6.30 -0.22
CA ASP A 148 -11.32 6.99 -0.25
C ASP A 148 -12.18 6.56 -1.45
N CYS A 149 -11.60 6.45 -2.64
CA CYS A 149 -12.32 6.02 -3.85
C CYS A 149 -12.90 4.60 -3.71
N HIS A 150 -12.16 3.66 -3.11
CA HIS A 150 -12.67 2.31 -2.88
C HIS A 150 -13.77 2.28 -1.82
N MET A 151 -13.62 3.07 -0.75
CA MET A 151 -14.68 3.21 0.25
C MET A 151 -15.89 3.96 -0.29
N GLY A 152 -15.67 4.90 -1.21
CA GLY A 152 -16.75 5.54 -1.98
C GLY A 152 -17.56 4.53 -2.78
N ALA A 153 -16.91 3.58 -3.44
CA ALA A 153 -17.60 2.52 -4.18
C ALA A 153 -18.40 1.59 -3.24
N VAL A 154 -17.84 1.25 -2.07
CA VAL A 154 -18.56 0.49 -1.03
C VAL A 154 -19.76 1.27 -0.51
N GLY A 155 -19.57 2.56 -0.20
CA GLY A 155 -20.65 3.45 0.26
C GLY A 155 -21.75 3.65 -0.77
N ALA A 156 -21.43 3.59 -2.06
CA ALA A 156 -22.41 3.60 -3.16
C ALA A 156 -23.11 2.25 -3.37
N GLY A 157 -22.79 1.23 -2.58
CA GLY A 157 -23.44 -0.07 -2.65
C GLY A 157 -23.01 -0.92 -3.84
N ILE A 158 -21.70 -0.91 -4.20
CA ILE A 158 -21.19 -1.73 -5.28
C ILE A 158 -21.53 -3.22 -5.06
N THR A 159 -22.03 -3.86 -6.10
CA THR A 159 -22.37 -5.28 -6.10
C THR A 159 -21.81 -5.96 -7.37
N PRO A 160 -21.75 -7.28 -7.43
CA PRO A 160 -21.38 -7.96 -8.67
C PRO A 160 -22.18 -7.47 -9.86
N HIS A 161 -21.51 -7.23 -10.98
CA HIS A 161 -22.07 -6.72 -12.24
C HIS A 161 -22.56 -5.25 -12.20
N THR A 162 -22.21 -4.48 -11.16
CA THR A 162 -22.42 -3.02 -11.13
C THR A 162 -21.09 -2.29 -11.34
N LEU A 163 -21.18 -1.13 -11.99
CA LEU A 163 -20.07 -0.19 -12.11
C LEU A 163 -20.35 0.99 -11.19
N VAL A 164 -19.37 1.29 -10.35
CA VAL A 164 -19.35 2.53 -9.56
C VAL A 164 -18.15 3.35 -10.04
N SER A 165 -18.40 4.59 -10.39
CA SER A 165 -17.33 5.52 -10.77
C SER A 165 -17.27 6.67 -9.78
N VAL A 166 -16.13 6.85 -9.16
CA VAL A 166 -15.86 7.91 -8.21
C VAL A 166 -15.13 9.04 -8.91
N PHE A 167 -15.77 10.20 -9.00
CA PHE A 167 -15.21 11.38 -9.65
C PHE A 167 -14.67 12.35 -8.59
N GLY A 168 -13.40 12.72 -8.74
CA GLY A 168 -12.72 13.71 -7.93
C GLY A 168 -11.74 14.48 -8.82
N THR A 169 -10.54 14.76 -8.31
CA THR A 169 -9.44 15.30 -9.11
C THR A 169 -9.03 14.30 -10.21
N SER A 170 -9.18 13.03 -9.94
CA SER A 170 -9.10 11.91 -10.88
C SER A 170 -10.37 11.06 -10.80
N THR A 171 -10.54 10.17 -11.75
CA THR A 171 -11.66 9.21 -11.76
C THR A 171 -11.13 7.82 -11.42
N CYS A 172 -11.79 7.14 -10.50
CA CYS A 172 -11.56 5.74 -10.13
C CYS A 172 -12.78 4.88 -10.45
#